data_732676931ea59fce3fd199f5ab0f85c6
#
_entry.id   732676931ea59fce3fd199f5ab0f85c6
#
_cell.length_a   1.000
_cell.length_b   1.000
_cell.length_c   1.000
_cell.angle_alpha   90.00
_cell.angle_beta   90.00
_cell.angle_gamma   90.00
#
_symmetry.space_group_name_H-M   'P 1'
#
loop_
_entity.id
_entity.type
_entity.pdbx_description
1 polymer ?
#
loop_
_entity_poly.entity_id
_entity_poly.type
_entity_poly.pdbx_seq_one_letter_code
_entity_poly.pdbx_strand_id
1 'polypeptide(L)'
;MRIGFMVTAVFALASAVSAAERDLPTAIIVSPIHEAQVVRGDDGMDHVEYELLVVSVFPEPVTLTSVTVLNPAGEQLMRIEKNALSAATQPLLAHTGSPVISASAAVAVEVDLILPPNTTPERVTHKIAYALKAGSELAPMIPGLEVDAPEVAINRKPAIVITPPVKGEGWLVSSGCCEPNIHRDLRVAVDGVRIETAETFAIDWNRIKDNKIYDGDGKKLEQHYAFGEDVFAVADGTVVSIQDGKPETTPNIQMKPETMEDYGGNHVILQIAPNVFAIYGHLHPGSLTVKVGDVLKAGALLAKIGNTGPSLGPHLHFSIADKPDFVVGRSLPFVFDSFTSIGTVDFDASKGDHLVIFPNTRQVRSAYPLVGSIQDYP
;
A
#
# COMPACT_ATOMS: atom_id res chain seq x y z
N MET A 1 -66.42 -56.84 -25.25
CA MET A 1 -65.04 -56.85 -25.74
C MET A 1 -64.60 -55.40 -25.92
N ARG A 2 -63.93 -54.82 -24.96
CA ARG A 2 -63.41 -53.43 -25.00
C ARG A 2 -61.89 -53.48 -25.23
N ILE A 3 -61.42 -53.00 -26.33
CA ILE A 3 -60.04 -52.90 -26.74
C ILE A 3 -59.48 -51.57 -26.17
N GLY A 4 -58.59 -51.66 -25.23
CA GLY A 4 -57.89 -50.52 -24.69
C GLY A 4 -56.63 -50.19 -25.53
N PHE A 5 -56.52 -48.96 -26.04
CA PHE A 5 -55.35 -48.44 -26.71
C PHE A 5 -54.38 -47.88 -25.63
N MET A 6 -53.19 -48.47 -25.59
CA MET A 6 -52.09 -48.01 -24.74
C MET A 6 -51.24 -47.00 -25.56
N VAL A 7 -51.30 -45.72 -25.20
CA VAL A 7 -50.45 -44.69 -25.81
C VAL A 7 -49.16 -44.66 -25.05
N THR A 8 -48.06 -45.08 -25.69
CA THR A 8 -46.70 -44.97 -25.15
C THR A 8 -46.16 -43.61 -25.49
N ALA A 9 -46.03 -42.76 -24.47
CA ALA A 9 -45.34 -41.46 -24.61
C ALA A 9 -43.81 -41.69 -24.58
N VAL A 10 -43.17 -41.41 -25.72
CA VAL A 10 -41.68 -41.38 -25.80
C VAL A 10 -41.21 -40.01 -25.36
N PHE A 11 -40.64 -39.93 -24.18
CA PHE A 11 -39.89 -38.74 -23.73
C PHE A 11 -38.52 -38.73 -24.41
N ALA A 12 -38.33 -37.82 -25.37
CA ALA A 12 -36.99 -37.50 -25.89
C ALA A 12 -36.24 -36.66 -24.85
N LEU A 13 -35.29 -37.25 -24.16
CA LEU A 13 -34.29 -36.50 -23.39
C LEU A 13 -33.40 -35.75 -24.39
N ALA A 14 -33.59 -34.46 -24.51
CA ALA A 14 -32.61 -33.56 -25.13
C ALA A 14 -31.43 -33.39 -24.16
N SER A 15 -30.37 -34.11 -24.39
CA SER A 15 -29.09 -33.86 -23.73
C SER A 15 -28.58 -32.50 -24.19
N ALA A 16 -28.68 -31.47 -23.33
CA ALA A 16 -27.95 -30.23 -23.53
C ALA A 16 -26.46 -30.54 -23.46
N VAL A 17 -25.80 -30.64 -24.60
CA VAL A 17 -24.35 -30.65 -24.69
C VAL A 17 -23.92 -29.24 -24.26
N SER A 18 -23.43 -29.10 -23.03
CA SER A 18 -22.70 -27.92 -22.60
C SER A 18 -21.51 -27.78 -23.57
N ALA A 19 -21.53 -26.74 -24.39
CA ALA A 19 -20.36 -26.39 -25.18
C ALA A 19 -19.21 -26.18 -24.16
N ALA A 20 -18.16 -26.99 -24.24
CA ALA A 20 -16.97 -26.77 -23.45
C ALA A 20 -16.49 -25.35 -23.75
N GLU A 21 -16.37 -24.54 -22.70
CA GLU A 21 -15.84 -23.18 -22.77
C GLU A 21 -14.45 -23.29 -23.38
N ARG A 22 -14.25 -22.69 -24.55
CA ARG A 22 -12.94 -22.75 -25.25
C ARG A 22 -11.99 -21.79 -24.57
N ASP A 23 -10.82 -22.29 -24.17
CA ASP A 23 -9.70 -21.45 -23.76
C ASP A 23 -9.40 -20.43 -24.88
N LEU A 24 -9.38 -19.16 -24.50
CA LEU A 24 -9.10 -18.06 -25.44
C LEU A 24 -7.65 -17.60 -25.27
N PRO A 25 -6.88 -17.45 -26.36
CA PRO A 25 -5.60 -16.78 -26.30
C PRO A 25 -5.76 -15.33 -25.82
N THR A 26 -4.91 -14.95 -24.86
CA THR A 26 -4.85 -13.60 -24.29
C THR A 26 -3.44 -13.03 -24.40
N ALA A 27 -3.31 -11.70 -24.39
CA ALA A 27 -2.00 -11.02 -24.46
C ALA A 27 -1.36 -10.80 -23.10
N ILE A 28 -2.10 -11.03 -22.02
CA ILE A 28 -1.63 -10.83 -20.65
C ILE A 28 -1.88 -12.06 -19.77
N ILE A 29 -1.05 -12.22 -18.76
CA ILE A 29 -1.24 -13.13 -17.63
C ILE A 29 -1.40 -12.27 -16.38
N VAL A 30 -2.31 -12.62 -15.49
CA VAL A 30 -2.56 -11.92 -14.24
C VAL A 30 -2.44 -12.88 -13.07
N SER A 31 -1.78 -12.44 -12.00
CA SER A 31 -1.72 -13.17 -10.72
C SER A 31 -1.69 -12.19 -9.56
N PRO A 32 -2.23 -12.55 -8.38
CA PRO A 32 -2.01 -11.74 -7.19
C PRO A 32 -0.53 -11.80 -6.78
N ILE A 33 0.01 -10.69 -6.27
CA ILE A 33 1.34 -10.66 -5.67
C ILE A 33 1.28 -11.37 -4.31
N HIS A 34 0.29 -11.02 -3.47
CA HIS A 34 0.00 -11.71 -2.22
C HIS A 34 -1.50 -11.69 -1.88
N GLU A 35 -1.89 -12.32 -0.77
CA GLU A 35 -3.23 -12.15 -0.21
C GLU A 35 -3.48 -10.69 0.16
N ALA A 36 -4.71 -10.21 0.00
CA ALA A 36 -5.09 -8.88 0.39
C ALA A 36 -5.04 -8.71 1.92
N GLN A 37 -4.66 -7.53 2.37
CA GLN A 37 -4.64 -7.12 3.78
C GLN A 37 -5.77 -6.13 4.04
N VAL A 38 -6.27 -6.09 5.26
CA VAL A 38 -7.35 -5.16 5.65
C VAL A 38 -6.89 -4.26 6.77
N VAL A 39 -7.13 -2.96 6.62
CA VAL A 39 -6.96 -1.99 7.70
C VAL A 39 -8.21 -1.12 7.82
N ARG A 40 -8.63 -0.80 9.05
CA ARG A 40 -9.66 0.20 9.30
C ARG A 40 -9.04 1.59 9.23
N GLY A 41 -9.44 2.38 8.23
CA GLY A 41 -9.03 3.77 8.12
C GLY A 41 -9.68 4.69 9.16
N ASP A 42 -9.09 5.86 9.37
CA ASP A 42 -9.66 6.89 10.24
C ASP A 42 -10.91 7.57 9.64
N ASP A 43 -11.22 7.29 8.36
CA ASP A 43 -12.51 7.60 7.73
C ASP A 43 -13.64 6.65 8.19
N GLY A 44 -13.30 5.57 8.91
CA GLY A 44 -14.21 4.56 9.41
C GLY A 44 -14.55 3.45 8.42
N MET A 45 -13.91 3.41 7.25
CA MET A 45 -14.08 2.36 6.25
C MET A 45 -12.99 1.28 6.39
N ASP A 46 -13.27 0.09 5.86
CA ASP A 46 -12.28 -0.96 5.70
C ASP A 46 -11.58 -0.78 4.35
N HIS A 47 -10.26 -0.58 4.37
CA HIS A 47 -9.40 -0.53 3.20
C HIS A 47 -8.79 -1.91 2.98
N VAL A 48 -9.02 -2.49 1.80
CA VAL A 48 -8.52 -3.81 1.41
C VAL A 48 -7.43 -3.62 0.37
N GLU A 49 -6.19 -3.79 0.82
CA GLU A 49 -4.97 -3.50 0.07
C GLU A 49 -4.34 -4.73 -0.54
N TYR A 50 -4.06 -4.71 -1.83
CA TYR A 50 -3.31 -5.74 -2.53
C TYR A 50 -2.84 -5.26 -3.90
N GLU A 51 -1.98 -6.05 -4.54
CA GLU A 51 -1.52 -5.81 -5.89
C GLU A 51 -1.74 -7.02 -6.79
N LEU A 52 -2.03 -6.72 -8.07
CA LEU A 52 -2.07 -7.71 -9.15
C LEU A 52 -0.83 -7.54 -10.03
N LEU A 53 -0.07 -8.61 -10.19
CA LEU A 53 0.99 -8.69 -11.19
C LEU A 53 0.37 -8.95 -12.56
N VAL A 54 0.57 -8.04 -13.50
CA VAL A 54 0.13 -8.18 -14.88
C VAL A 54 1.36 -8.30 -15.78
N VAL A 55 1.50 -9.44 -16.45
CA VAL A 55 2.63 -9.72 -17.36
C VAL A 55 2.11 -9.72 -18.78
N SER A 56 2.64 -8.87 -19.64
CA SER A 56 2.41 -8.94 -21.09
C SER A 56 3.26 -10.05 -21.69
N VAL A 57 2.60 -10.99 -22.35
CA VAL A 57 3.25 -12.03 -23.18
C VAL A 57 3.17 -11.69 -24.67
N PHE A 58 2.75 -10.48 -24.99
CA PHE A 58 2.56 -9.99 -26.35
C PHE A 58 3.79 -9.22 -26.85
N PRO A 59 4.18 -9.34 -28.12
CA PRO A 59 5.40 -8.73 -28.65
C PRO A 59 5.26 -7.22 -28.97
N GLU A 60 4.09 -6.64 -28.75
CA GLU A 60 3.81 -5.21 -28.88
C GLU A 60 3.24 -4.66 -27.56
N PRO A 61 3.23 -3.33 -27.33
CA PRO A 61 2.62 -2.76 -26.14
C PRO A 61 1.13 -3.09 -26.02
N VAL A 62 0.71 -3.40 -24.79
CA VAL A 62 -0.68 -3.66 -24.39
C VAL A 62 -1.13 -2.53 -23.47
N THR A 63 -2.37 -2.03 -23.65
CA THR A 63 -2.91 -0.98 -22.81
C THR A 63 -4.04 -1.52 -21.95
N LEU A 64 -3.90 -1.50 -20.63
CA LEU A 64 -5.00 -1.79 -19.71
C LEU A 64 -6.08 -0.73 -19.86
N THR A 65 -7.35 -1.14 -19.90
CA THR A 65 -8.49 -0.23 -20.06
C THR A 65 -9.41 -0.21 -18.85
N SER A 66 -9.50 -1.32 -18.12
CA SER A 66 -10.18 -1.36 -16.81
C SER A 66 -9.76 -2.55 -15.97
N VAL A 67 -9.85 -2.40 -14.66
CA VAL A 67 -9.81 -3.47 -13.66
C VAL A 67 -11.12 -3.39 -12.87
N THR A 68 -11.91 -4.47 -12.91
CA THR A 68 -13.17 -4.58 -12.17
C THR A 68 -12.98 -5.60 -11.05
N VAL A 69 -13.26 -5.20 -9.82
CA VAL A 69 -13.22 -6.07 -8.63
C VAL A 69 -14.63 -6.59 -8.35
N LEU A 70 -14.76 -7.89 -8.17
CA LEU A 70 -16.04 -8.57 -7.96
C LEU A 70 -16.04 -9.32 -6.64
N ASN A 71 -17.19 -9.37 -5.96
CA ASN A 71 -17.37 -10.25 -4.81
C ASN A 71 -17.58 -11.72 -5.26
N PRO A 72 -17.63 -12.70 -4.33
CA PRO A 72 -17.85 -14.11 -4.67
C PRO A 72 -19.18 -14.42 -5.38
N ALA A 73 -20.16 -13.52 -5.33
CA ALA A 73 -21.42 -13.63 -6.04
C ALA A 73 -21.36 -13.07 -7.48
N GLY A 74 -20.20 -12.50 -7.88
CA GLY A 74 -20.01 -11.87 -9.18
C GLY A 74 -20.53 -10.44 -9.28
N GLU A 75 -20.88 -9.82 -8.14
CA GLU A 75 -21.31 -8.42 -8.11
C GLU A 75 -20.11 -7.48 -8.07
N GLN A 76 -20.18 -6.38 -8.81
CA GLN A 76 -19.12 -5.40 -8.88
C GLN A 76 -19.01 -4.61 -7.56
N LEU A 77 -17.83 -4.68 -6.93
CA LEU A 77 -17.48 -3.87 -5.77
C LEU A 77 -16.79 -2.57 -6.18
N MET A 78 -15.91 -2.63 -7.20
CA MET A 78 -15.10 -1.50 -7.65
C MET A 78 -14.78 -1.63 -9.14
N ARG A 79 -14.53 -0.48 -9.78
CA ARG A 79 -13.98 -0.43 -11.15
C ARG A 79 -12.95 0.69 -11.23
N ILE A 80 -11.75 0.33 -11.67
CA ILE A 80 -10.62 1.25 -11.87
C ILE A 80 -10.46 1.46 -13.37
N GLU A 81 -10.48 2.71 -13.83
CA GLU A 81 -10.34 3.07 -15.25
C GLU A 81 -9.75 4.48 -15.42
N LYS A 82 -9.34 4.82 -16.64
CA LYS A 82 -8.83 6.16 -17.00
C LYS A 82 -7.65 6.60 -16.12
N ASN A 83 -7.73 7.81 -15.53
CA ASN A 83 -6.65 8.38 -14.72
C ASN A 83 -6.37 7.55 -13.46
N ALA A 84 -7.41 7.02 -12.81
CA ALA A 84 -7.23 6.13 -11.65
C ALA A 84 -6.48 4.86 -12.02
N LEU A 85 -6.78 4.25 -13.19
CA LEU A 85 -6.05 3.07 -13.67
C LEU A 85 -4.60 3.42 -14.02
N SER A 86 -4.36 4.60 -14.59
CA SER A 86 -3.01 5.08 -14.86
C SER A 86 -2.20 5.22 -13.58
N ALA A 87 -2.76 5.85 -12.56
CA ALA A 87 -2.10 6.02 -11.25
C ALA A 87 -1.87 4.67 -10.54
N ALA A 88 -2.83 3.75 -10.61
CA ALA A 88 -2.74 2.44 -9.97
C ALA A 88 -1.81 1.45 -10.70
N THR A 89 -1.42 1.72 -11.95
CA THR A 89 -0.58 0.80 -12.74
C THR A 89 0.86 1.28 -12.75
N GLN A 90 1.74 0.55 -12.08
CA GLN A 90 3.14 0.93 -11.86
C GLN A 90 4.12 -0.15 -12.34
N PRO A 91 5.31 0.20 -12.86
CA PRO A 91 6.42 -0.74 -12.97
C PRO A 91 6.77 -1.30 -11.58
N LEU A 92 7.44 -2.45 -11.51
CA LEU A 92 7.66 -3.14 -10.23
C LEU A 92 8.53 -2.36 -9.24
N LEU A 93 9.40 -1.48 -9.71
CA LEU A 93 10.31 -0.69 -8.86
C LEU A 93 10.46 0.75 -9.40
N ALA A 94 9.35 1.39 -9.70
CA ALA A 94 9.33 2.79 -10.15
C ALA A 94 7.94 3.39 -10.00
N HIS A 95 7.88 4.71 -9.83
CA HIS A 95 6.65 5.50 -9.75
C HIS A 95 6.47 6.34 -11.01
N THR A 96 5.85 5.77 -12.04
CA THR A 96 5.66 6.47 -13.33
C THR A 96 4.22 6.50 -13.83
N GLY A 97 3.34 5.74 -13.24
CA GLY A 97 1.90 5.71 -13.50
C GLY A 97 1.52 5.58 -14.99
N SER A 98 1.37 4.36 -15.51
CA SER A 98 0.99 4.16 -16.91
C SER A 98 0.18 2.89 -17.12
N PRO A 99 -0.99 2.94 -17.79
CA PRO A 99 -1.75 1.74 -18.14
C PRO A 99 -1.12 0.99 -19.33
N VAL A 100 -0.04 1.51 -19.92
CA VAL A 100 0.64 0.88 -21.07
C VAL A 100 1.75 -0.03 -20.57
N ILE A 101 1.62 -1.31 -20.85
CA ILE A 101 2.63 -2.33 -20.57
C ILE A 101 3.48 -2.51 -21.83
N SER A 102 4.78 -2.31 -21.72
CA SER A 102 5.69 -2.55 -22.84
C SER A 102 5.67 -4.01 -23.28
N ALA A 103 6.13 -4.28 -24.50
CA ALA A 103 6.23 -5.64 -25.01
C ALA A 103 7.01 -6.54 -24.04
N SER A 104 6.44 -7.68 -23.69
CA SER A 104 7.05 -8.70 -22.80
C SER A 104 7.48 -8.15 -21.43
N ALA A 105 6.81 -7.12 -20.94
CA ALA A 105 7.08 -6.51 -19.63
C ALA A 105 6.02 -6.88 -18.58
N ALA A 106 6.30 -6.51 -17.34
CA ALA A 106 5.39 -6.69 -16.20
C ALA A 106 5.15 -5.36 -15.48
N VAL A 107 3.95 -5.23 -14.93
CA VAL A 107 3.53 -4.12 -14.07
C VAL A 107 2.77 -4.67 -12.86
N ALA A 108 2.70 -3.90 -11.79
CA ALA A 108 1.75 -4.10 -10.70
C ALA A 108 0.55 -3.18 -10.91
N VAL A 109 -0.65 -3.67 -10.58
CA VAL A 109 -1.84 -2.85 -10.42
C VAL A 109 -2.20 -2.81 -8.94
N GLU A 110 -2.11 -1.65 -8.33
CA GLU A 110 -2.44 -1.40 -6.93
C GLU A 110 -3.95 -1.27 -6.77
N VAL A 111 -4.51 -1.99 -5.82
CA VAL A 111 -5.93 -1.94 -5.51
C VAL A 111 -6.10 -1.49 -4.05
N ASP A 112 -6.85 -0.42 -3.85
CA ASP A 112 -7.44 -0.02 -2.59
C ASP A 112 -8.96 -0.19 -2.71
N LEU A 113 -9.50 -1.30 -2.20
CA LEU A 113 -10.93 -1.56 -2.21
C LEU A 113 -11.55 -1.06 -0.90
N ILE A 114 -12.28 0.05 -0.97
CA ILE A 114 -12.91 0.68 0.19
C ILE A 114 -14.30 0.09 0.42
N LEU A 115 -14.53 -0.46 1.60
CA LEU A 115 -15.79 -1.11 1.96
C LEU A 115 -16.34 -0.60 3.29
N PRO A 116 -17.68 -0.60 3.45
CA PRO A 116 -18.28 -0.35 4.76
C PRO A 116 -17.76 -1.34 5.82
N PRO A 117 -17.67 -0.92 7.09
CA PRO A 117 -17.21 -1.77 8.18
C PRO A 117 -17.94 -3.12 8.23
N ASN A 118 -17.17 -4.20 8.42
CA ASN A 118 -17.69 -5.58 8.56
C ASN A 118 -18.41 -6.14 7.31
N THR A 119 -18.20 -5.55 6.13
CA THR A 119 -18.75 -6.08 4.87
C THR A 119 -17.68 -6.74 3.99
N THR A 120 -16.43 -6.76 4.44
CA THR A 120 -15.29 -7.31 3.71
C THR A 120 -15.50 -8.80 3.44
N PRO A 121 -15.52 -9.25 2.17
CA PRO A 121 -15.66 -10.66 1.80
C PRO A 121 -14.40 -11.46 2.15
N GLU A 122 -14.47 -12.79 2.02
CA GLU A 122 -13.28 -13.65 2.24
C GLU A 122 -12.31 -13.63 1.06
N ARG A 123 -12.79 -13.27 -0.12
CA ARG A 123 -12.03 -13.23 -1.35
C ARG A 123 -12.70 -12.32 -2.37
N VAL A 124 -11.94 -11.90 -3.34
CA VAL A 124 -12.42 -11.16 -4.52
C VAL A 124 -11.89 -11.81 -5.80
N THR A 125 -12.57 -11.57 -6.91
CA THR A 125 -12.14 -11.91 -8.26
C THR A 125 -12.08 -10.67 -9.13
N HIS A 126 -11.48 -10.77 -10.32
CA HIS A 126 -11.25 -9.60 -11.15
C HIS A 126 -11.55 -9.89 -12.61
N LYS A 127 -12.09 -8.88 -13.31
CA LYS A 127 -12.10 -8.79 -14.76
C LYS A 127 -11.16 -7.69 -15.18
N ILE A 128 -10.18 -8.02 -16.02
CA ILE A 128 -9.17 -7.09 -16.49
C ILE A 128 -9.31 -6.97 -18.00
N ALA A 129 -9.75 -5.80 -18.46
CA ALA A 129 -9.87 -5.50 -19.87
C ALA A 129 -8.64 -4.74 -20.37
N TYR A 130 -8.24 -5.01 -21.60
CA TYR A 130 -7.12 -4.38 -22.26
C TYR A 130 -7.34 -4.18 -23.74
N ALA A 131 -6.55 -3.32 -24.35
CA ALA A 131 -6.52 -3.08 -25.79
C ALA A 131 -5.15 -3.38 -26.37
N LEU A 132 -5.14 -3.91 -27.58
CA LEU A 132 -3.96 -4.05 -28.41
C LEU A 132 -3.75 -2.79 -29.27
N LYS A 133 -2.55 -2.57 -29.72
CA LYS A 133 -2.23 -1.45 -30.64
C LYS A 133 -3.10 -1.51 -31.90
N ALA A 134 -3.70 -0.40 -32.27
CA ALA A 134 -4.48 -0.31 -33.51
C ALA A 134 -3.63 -0.66 -34.73
N GLY A 135 -4.15 -1.57 -35.57
CA GLY A 135 -3.43 -2.04 -36.77
C GLY A 135 -2.36 -3.09 -36.51
N SER A 136 -2.29 -3.68 -35.31
CA SER A 136 -1.43 -4.84 -35.04
C SER A 136 -1.83 -6.02 -35.93
N GLU A 137 -0.88 -6.59 -36.66
CA GLU A 137 -1.10 -7.78 -37.51
C GLU A 137 -1.39 -9.02 -36.67
N LEU A 138 -0.99 -9.03 -35.40
CA LEU A 138 -1.18 -10.15 -34.48
C LEU A 138 -2.51 -10.07 -33.70
N ALA A 139 -3.22 -8.93 -33.73
CA ALA A 139 -4.47 -8.75 -33.01
C ALA A 139 -5.53 -9.82 -33.34
N PRO A 140 -5.69 -10.33 -34.59
CA PRO A 140 -6.63 -11.41 -34.89
C PRO A 140 -6.34 -12.73 -34.17
N MET A 141 -5.12 -12.94 -33.69
CA MET A 141 -4.71 -14.14 -32.93
C MET A 141 -5.11 -14.07 -31.46
N ILE A 142 -5.50 -12.89 -30.95
CA ILE A 142 -5.82 -12.62 -29.56
C ILE A 142 -7.30 -12.17 -29.45
N PRO A 143 -8.26 -13.07 -29.52
CA PRO A 143 -9.68 -12.73 -29.40
C PRO A 143 -10.11 -12.37 -27.97
N GLY A 144 -9.35 -12.81 -26.95
CA GLY A 144 -9.67 -12.57 -25.55
C GLY A 144 -9.10 -11.23 -25.07
N LEU A 145 -9.88 -10.14 -25.17
CA LEU A 145 -9.48 -8.79 -24.71
C LEU A 145 -9.91 -8.49 -23.26
N GLU A 146 -10.48 -9.45 -22.58
CA GLU A 146 -10.77 -9.43 -21.14
C GLU A 146 -10.30 -10.75 -20.52
N VAL A 147 -9.71 -10.66 -19.33
CA VAL A 147 -9.18 -11.79 -18.56
C VAL A 147 -9.91 -11.86 -17.23
N ASP A 148 -10.43 -13.05 -16.91
CA ASP A 148 -10.84 -13.39 -15.55
C ASP A 148 -9.59 -13.78 -14.76
N ALA A 149 -9.17 -12.91 -13.82
CA ALA A 149 -7.97 -13.15 -13.02
C ALA A 149 -8.25 -14.11 -11.85
N PRO A 150 -7.22 -14.80 -11.35
CA PRO A 150 -7.37 -15.66 -10.16
C PRO A 150 -7.93 -14.93 -8.96
N GLU A 151 -8.57 -15.70 -8.07
CA GLU A 151 -9.06 -15.18 -6.80
C GLU A 151 -7.92 -14.61 -5.94
N VAL A 152 -8.20 -13.49 -5.25
CA VAL A 152 -7.36 -12.94 -4.19
C VAL A 152 -8.04 -13.23 -2.85
N ALA A 153 -7.41 -14.02 -2.01
CA ALA A 153 -7.85 -14.24 -0.64
C ALA A 153 -7.64 -12.97 0.19
N ILE A 154 -8.55 -12.67 1.10
CA ILE A 154 -8.46 -11.50 1.98
C ILE A 154 -8.14 -11.97 3.40
N ASN A 155 -7.01 -11.52 3.93
CA ASN A 155 -6.62 -11.74 5.31
C ASN A 155 -7.42 -10.82 6.24
N ARG A 156 -8.44 -11.37 6.90
CA ARG A 156 -9.32 -10.65 7.82
C ARG A 156 -8.87 -10.74 9.29
N LYS A 157 -7.62 -11.14 9.55
CA LYS A 157 -7.08 -11.08 10.92
C LYS A 157 -7.08 -9.62 11.39
N PRO A 158 -7.37 -9.38 12.67
CA PRO A 158 -7.28 -8.03 13.22
C PRO A 158 -5.91 -7.41 12.98
N ALA A 159 -5.89 -6.13 12.60
CA ALA A 159 -4.66 -5.36 12.50
C ALA A 159 -3.95 -5.28 13.86
N ILE A 160 -2.64 -5.08 13.84
CA ILE A 160 -1.82 -4.95 15.04
C ILE A 160 -2.16 -3.63 15.72
N VAL A 161 -2.54 -3.66 17.00
CA VAL A 161 -2.84 -2.43 17.76
C VAL A 161 -1.56 -1.96 18.44
N ILE A 162 -1.19 -0.70 18.20
CA ILE A 162 0.01 -0.06 18.75
C ILE A 162 -0.32 1.33 19.31
N THR A 163 0.60 1.89 20.10
CA THR A 163 0.56 3.30 20.47
C THR A 163 1.27 4.16 19.42
N PRO A 164 0.98 5.47 19.32
CA PRO A 164 1.67 6.33 18.36
C PRO A 164 3.17 6.45 18.62
N PRO A 165 4.01 6.54 17.55
CA PRO A 165 5.46 6.74 17.69
C PRO A 165 5.88 8.18 17.97
N VAL A 166 4.94 9.13 17.90
CA VAL A 166 5.11 10.56 18.12
C VAL A 166 4.06 11.08 19.08
N LYS A 167 4.27 12.27 19.68
CA LYS A 167 3.35 12.89 20.64
C LYS A 167 3.11 14.36 20.31
N GLY A 168 2.02 14.91 20.85
CA GLY A 168 1.65 16.31 20.70
C GLY A 168 0.81 16.59 19.45
N GLU A 169 0.71 17.86 19.10
CA GLU A 169 -0.26 18.36 18.13
C GLU A 169 0.33 18.48 16.71
N GLY A 170 -0.55 18.38 15.70
CA GLY A 170 -0.27 18.77 14.33
C GLY A 170 0.59 17.79 13.53
N TRP A 171 0.38 16.49 13.66
CA TRP A 171 1.07 15.48 12.88
C TRP A 171 0.30 15.14 11.60
N LEU A 172 0.91 15.43 10.45
CA LEU A 172 0.37 15.16 9.11
C LEU A 172 0.92 13.85 8.56
N VAL A 173 0.06 12.94 8.15
CA VAL A 173 0.45 11.81 7.30
C VAL A 173 0.68 12.34 5.88
N SER A 174 1.92 12.54 5.52
CA SER A 174 2.31 13.06 4.19
C SER A 174 2.47 11.95 3.14
N SER A 175 2.76 10.73 3.57
CA SER A 175 2.72 9.51 2.76
C SER A 175 2.21 8.35 3.62
N GLY A 176 1.40 7.48 3.05
CA GLY A 176 0.82 6.36 3.80
C GLY A 176 -0.19 5.59 2.96
N CYS A 177 -0.78 4.55 3.52
CA CYS A 177 -1.89 3.82 2.93
C CYS A 177 -3.09 4.78 2.71
N CYS A 178 -3.98 4.61 1.73
CA CYS A 178 -4.04 3.41 0.92
C CYS A 178 -4.06 3.74 -0.58
N GLU A 179 -3.97 5.00 -0.93
CA GLU A 179 -3.85 5.42 -2.33
C GLU A 179 -2.50 4.99 -2.94
N PRO A 180 -2.38 4.92 -4.28
CA PRO A 180 -1.11 4.71 -4.95
C PRO A 180 -0.07 5.75 -4.49
N ASN A 181 1.07 5.29 -4.00
CA ASN A 181 2.13 6.16 -3.47
C ASN A 181 3.50 5.47 -3.55
N ILE A 182 4.58 6.23 -3.27
CA ILE A 182 5.95 5.77 -3.41
C ILE A 182 6.31 4.58 -2.49
N HIS A 183 5.68 4.43 -1.32
CA HIS A 183 5.90 3.29 -0.43
C HIS A 183 5.44 1.99 -1.09
N ARG A 184 4.33 2.02 -1.83
CA ARG A 184 3.82 0.83 -2.53
C ARG A 184 4.66 0.44 -3.75
N ASP A 185 5.49 1.36 -4.29
CA ASP A 185 6.37 1.07 -5.43
C ASP A 185 7.63 0.28 -5.06
N LEU A 186 7.91 0.12 -3.77
CA LEU A 186 9.05 -0.67 -3.32
C LEU A 186 8.72 -2.18 -3.38
N ARG A 187 8.67 -2.71 -4.60
CA ARG A 187 8.42 -4.12 -4.90
C ARG A 187 9.71 -4.78 -5.30
N VAL A 188 10.24 -5.66 -4.47
CA VAL A 188 11.50 -6.35 -4.71
C VAL A 188 11.30 -7.84 -4.90
N ALA A 189 12.06 -8.42 -5.81
CA ALA A 189 12.13 -9.87 -5.95
C ALA A 189 13.04 -10.43 -4.86
N VAL A 190 12.53 -11.38 -4.07
CA VAL A 190 13.27 -12.02 -2.98
C VAL A 190 13.52 -13.49 -3.33
N ASP A 191 14.78 -13.92 -3.22
CA ASP A 191 15.24 -15.29 -3.54
C ASP A 191 14.86 -15.80 -4.94
N GLY A 192 14.44 -14.91 -5.85
CA GLY A 192 13.99 -15.25 -7.19
C GLY A 192 12.65 -16.00 -7.26
N VAL A 193 11.88 -16.06 -6.16
CA VAL A 193 10.65 -16.87 -6.08
C VAL A 193 9.41 -16.07 -5.70
N ARG A 194 9.55 -14.86 -5.16
CA ARG A 194 8.43 -14.03 -4.75
C ARG A 194 8.74 -12.54 -4.90
N ILE A 195 7.70 -11.73 -4.96
CA ILE A 195 7.79 -10.27 -4.84
C ILE A 195 7.34 -9.92 -3.42
N GLU A 196 8.07 -9.04 -2.74
CA GLU A 196 7.73 -8.50 -1.43
C GLU A 196 7.48 -6.99 -1.53
N THR A 197 6.57 -6.50 -0.68
CA THR A 197 6.18 -5.09 -0.53
C THR A 197 6.27 -4.72 0.96
N ALA A 198 7.43 -4.26 1.38
CA ALA A 198 7.72 -4.03 2.79
C ALA A 198 7.02 -2.79 3.37
N GLU A 199 6.56 -1.87 2.52
CA GLU A 199 6.12 -0.54 2.93
C GLU A 199 4.66 -0.20 2.58
N THR A 200 3.81 -1.17 2.21
CA THR A 200 2.39 -0.94 1.88
C THR A 200 1.65 -0.13 2.94
N PHE A 201 1.92 -0.39 4.23
CA PHE A 201 1.34 0.34 5.37
C PHE A 201 2.37 1.25 6.07
N ALA A 202 3.46 1.63 5.41
CA ALA A 202 4.38 2.62 5.99
C ALA A 202 3.72 3.99 6.06
N ILE A 203 4.13 4.79 7.03
CA ILE A 203 3.67 6.17 7.21
C ILE A 203 4.88 7.08 7.30
N ASP A 204 4.83 8.22 6.57
CA ASP A 204 5.72 9.35 6.78
C ASP A 204 4.96 10.47 7.50
N TRP A 205 5.45 10.87 8.67
CA TRP A 205 4.90 11.99 9.42
C TRP A 205 5.73 13.24 9.31
N ASN A 206 5.10 14.30 8.81
CA ASN A 206 5.58 15.66 9.02
C ASN A 206 4.81 16.31 10.18
N ARG A 207 5.42 17.27 10.85
CA ARG A 207 4.71 18.13 11.79
C ARG A 207 4.31 19.42 11.11
N ILE A 208 3.08 19.90 11.38
CA ILE A 208 2.58 21.15 10.80
C ILE A 208 2.38 22.20 11.90
N LYS A 209 2.60 23.46 11.51
CA LYS A 209 2.29 24.62 12.27
C LYS A 209 1.86 25.76 11.31
N ASP A 210 0.79 26.47 11.63
CA ASP A 210 0.28 27.55 10.79
C ASP A 210 0.06 27.15 9.33
N ASN A 211 -0.46 25.93 9.10
CA ASN A 211 -0.69 25.28 7.81
C ASN A 211 0.58 25.10 6.95
N LYS A 212 1.73 24.90 7.58
CA LYS A 212 3.03 24.68 6.93
C LYS A 212 3.77 23.53 7.59
N ILE A 213 4.66 22.87 6.83
CA ILE A 213 5.57 21.84 7.35
C ILE A 213 6.93 22.39 7.74
N TYR A 214 7.27 23.61 7.32
CA TYR A 214 8.50 24.30 7.70
C TYR A 214 8.30 25.84 7.71
N ASP A 215 9.21 26.54 8.34
CA ASP A 215 9.33 28.01 8.31
C ASP A 215 10.45 28.43 7.32
N GLY A 216 10.28 29.59 6.69
CA GLY A 216 11.24 30.10 5.71
C GLY A 216 11.17 29.39 4.36
N ASP A 217 12.31 28.97 3.79
CA ASP A 217 12.40 28.38 2.45
C ASP A 217 12.59 26.84 2.46
N GLY A 218 12.57 26.21 3.64
CA GLY A 218 12.66 24.76 3.82
C GLY A 218 14.02 24.15 3.44
N LYS A 219 15.07 24.96 3.24
CA LYS A 219 16.38 24.45 2.82
C LYS A 219 17.27 24.02 3.97
N LYS A 220 16.92 24.34 5.20
CA LYS A 220 17.64 23.97 6.40
C LYS A 220 16.78 23.01 7.23
N LEU A 221 17.45 22.05 7.87
CA LEU A 221 16.78 21.06 8.72
C LEU A 221 15.96 21.71 9.84
N GLU A 222 16.53 22.71 10.50
CA GLU A 222 15.92 23.40 11.65
C GLU A 222 14.69 24.24 11.26
N GLN A 223 14.43 24.43 9.98
CA GLN A 223 13.21 25.09 9.51
C GLN A 223 12.01 24.15 9.53
N HIS A 224 12.24 22.82 9.48
CA HIS A 224 11.17 21.82 9.47
C HIS A 224 10.68 21.53 10.88
N TYR A 225 9.35 21.59 11.08
CA TYR A 225 8.78 21.44 12.42
C TYR A 225 8.89 20.03 13.01
N ALA A 226 9.08 19.00 12.16
CA ALA A 226 9.34 17.65 12.62
C ALA A 226 10.78 17.41 13.06
N PHE A 227 11.76 18.24 12.64
CA PHE A 227 13.16 18.02 12.93
C PHE A 227 13.47 18.12 14.44
N GLY A 228 14.09 17.08 14.97
CA GLY A 228 14.49 17.00 16.38
C GLY A 228 13.36 16.64 17.35
N GLU A 229 12.14 16.37 16.86
CA GLU A 229 11.05 15.84 17.68
C GLU A 229 11.35 14.43 18.18
N ASP A 230 10.82 14.08 19.33
CA ASP A 230 11.07 12.78 19.98
C ASP A 230 10.30 11.65 19.32
N VAL A 231 10.93 10.48 19.20
CA VAL A 231 10.37 9.24 18.67
C VAL A 231 10.27 8.20 19.78
N PHE A 232 9.12 7.54 19.89
CA PHE A 232 8.79 6.62 20.97
C PHE A 232 8.51 5.20 20.49
N ALA A 233 8.81 4.21 21.35
CA ALA A 233 8.44 2.82 21.12
C ALA A 233 6.92 2.63 21.07
N VAL A 234 6.41 2.04 19.99
CA VAL A 234 4.96 1.85 19.77
C VAL A 234 4.34 0.70 20.59
N ALA A 235 5.18 -0.17 21.15
CA ALA A 235 4.76 -1.33 21.93
C ALA A 235 5.91 -1.79 22.84
N ASP A 236 5.62 -2.71 23.75
CA ASP A 236 6.65 -3.47 24.46
C ASP A 236 7.43 -4.31 23.45
N GLY A 237 8.76 -4.37 23.57
CA GLY A 237 9.56 -5.13 22.61
C GLY A 237 11.05 -5.15 22.93
N THR A 238 11.80 -5.79 22.04
CA THR A 238 13.27 -5.88 22.13
C THR A 238 13.90 -5.24 20.90
N VAL A 239 14.86 -4.35 21.09
CA VAL A 239 15.65 -3.73 20.01
C VAL A 239 16.49 -4.82 19.34
N VAL A 240 16.26 -5.06 18.05
CA VAL A 240 16.96 -6.10 17.27
C VAL A 240 17.96 -5.54 16.26
N SER A 241 17.79 -4.29 15.84
CA SER A 241 18.72 -3.60 14.94
C SER A 241 18.73 -2.11 15.22
N ILE A 242 19.88 -1.50 15.04
CA ILE A 242 20.08 -0.05 15.00
C ILE A 242 21.11 0.31 13.94
N GLN A 243 20.96 1.48 13.37
CA GLN A 243 21.98 2.19 12.60
C GLN A 243 22.06 3.61 13.14
N ASP A 244 23.26 4.09 13.43
CA ASP A 244 23.50 5.47 13.85
C ASP A 244 24.76 6.02 13.18
N GLY A 245 24.92 7.34 13.19
CA GLY A 245 26.12 8.04 12.69
C GLY A 245 26.12 8.32 11.18
N LYS A 246 25.09 7.93 10.40
CA LYS A 246 24.92 8.43 9.02
C LYS A 246 24.62 9.94 9.09
N PRO A 247 25.23 10.76 8.19
CA PRO A 247 25.00 12.20 8.19
C PRO A 247 23.58 12.54 7.72
N GLU A 248 23.09 13.70 8.14
CA GLU A 248 21.85 14.27 7.61
C GLU A 248 21.98 14.58 6.11
N THR A 249 20.94 14.27 5.36
CA THR A 249 20.77 14.69 3.97
C THR A 249 20.26 16.13 3.94
N THR A 250 20.73 16.92 2.98
CA THR A 250 20.23 18.30 2.78
C THR A 250 18.80 18.25 2.28
N PRO A 251 17.85 18.99 2.86
CA PRO A 251 16.47 19.03 2.38
C PRO A 251 16.38 19.36 0.89
N ASN A 252 15.41 18.71 0.21
CA ASN A 252 15.17 18.83 -1.24
C ASN A 252 16.32 18.31 -2.13
N ILE A 253 17.30 17.59 -1.59
CA ILE A 253 18.35 16.90 -2.35
C ILE A 253 18.08 15.40 -2.34
N GLN A 254 17.79 14.85 -3.54
CA GLN A 254 17.58 13.41 -3.68
C GLN A 254 18.88 12.65 -3.45
N MET A 255 18.99 11.95 -2.34
CA MET A 255 20.04 10.97 -2.08
C MET A 255 19.68 9.64 -2.77
N LYS A 256 20.67 8.98 -3.39
CA LYS A 256 20.51 7.61 -3.87
C LYS A 256 21.17 6.68 -2.85
N PRO A 257 20.48 5.65 -2.35
CA PRO A 257 21.08 4.65 -1.51
C PRO A 257 22.16 3.89 -2.31
N GLU A 258 23.32 3.66 -1.69
CA GLU A 258 24.38 2.85 -2.29
C GLU A 258 24.22 1.35 -1.94
N THR A 259 23.59 1.08 -0.81
CA THR A 259 23.27 -0.26 -0.32
C THR A 259 21.83 -0.31 0.20
N MET A 260 21.31 -1.51 0.41
CA MET A 260 20.00 -1.71 1.04
C MET A 260 19.93 -1.13 2.45
N GLU A 261 21.04 -1.16 3.19
CA GLU A 261 21.15 -0.64 4.55
C GLU A 261 21.07 0.90 4.61
N ASP A 262 21.32 1.58 3.47
CA ASP A 262 21.20 3.04 3.40
C ASP A 262 19.76 3.51 3.35
N TYR A 263 18.84 2.63 2.95
CA TYR A 263 17.45 2.98 2.65
C TYR A 263 16.74 3.60 3.86
N GLY A 264 16.88 3.02 5.04
CA GLY A 264 16.29 3.55 6.26
C GLY A 264 17.05 4.72 6.91
N GLY A 265 18.25 5.12 6.40
CA GLY A 265 19.11 6.08 7.08
C GLY A 265 19.54 5.58 8.47
N ASN A 266 19.62 6.49 9.46
CA ASN A 266 19.72 6.07 10.87
C ASN A 266 18.35 5.52 11.29
N HIS A 267 18.38 4.38 12.01
CA HIS A 267 17.15 3.67 12.31
C HIS A 267 17.19 2.86 13.60
N VAL A 268 16.02 2.53 14.10
CA VAL A 268 15.81 1.54 15.16
C VAL A 268 14.79 0.53 14.65
N ILE A 269 15.03 -0.77 14.89
CA ILE A 269 14.06 -1.83 14.64
C ILE A 269 13.75 -2.54 15.97
N LEU A 270 12.48 -2.55 16.34
CA LEU A 270 11.97 -3.13 17.58
C LEU A 270 11.13 -4.37 17.26
N GLN A 271 11.53 -5.53 17.73
CA GLN A 271 10.68 -6.72 17.66
C GLN A 271 9.60 -6.66 18.74
N ILE A 272 8.34 -6.51 18.34
CA ILE A 272 7.18 -6.36 19.23
C ILE A 272 6.38 -7.65 19.42
N ALA A 273 6.55 -8.62 18.52
CA ALA A 273 6.02 -9.98 18.62
C ALA A 273 6.85 -10.94 17.73
N PRO A 274 6.67 -12.25 17.80
CA PRO A 274 7.31 -13.18 16.87
C PRO A 274 6.97 -12.83 15.41
N ASN A 275 8.00 -12.55 14.59
CA ASN A 275 7.87 -12.10 13.20
C ASN A 275 7.02 -10.82 13.04
N VAL A 276 7.11 -9.89 13.99
CA VAL A 276 6.50 -8.57 13.92
C VAL A 276 7.51 -7.53 14.38
N PHE A 277 7.90 -6.64 13.48
CA PHE A 277 8.95 -5.68 13.71
C PHE A 277 8.43 -4.26 13.42
N ALA A 278 8.55 -3.39 14.40
CA ALA A 278 8.31 -1.95 14.24
C ALA A 278 9.61 -1.28 13.80
N ILE A 279 9.58 -0.57 12.68
CA ILE A 279 10.72 -0.03 11.98
C ILE A 279 10.61 1.49 11.98
N TYR A 280 11.64 2.18 12.44
CA TYR A 280 11.70 3.65 12.56
C TYR A 280 12.91 4.16 11.77
N GLY A 281 12.67 4.96 10.74
CA GLY A 281 13.70 5.45 9.81
C GLY A 281 13.96 6.94 9.89
N HIS A 282 15.02 7.35 9.19
CA HIS A 282 15.49 8.73 8.99
C HIS A 282 15.82 9.49 10.28
N LEU A 283 16.28 8.77 11.32
CA LEU A 283 16.52 9.34 12.64
C LEU A 283 17.76 10.26 12.66
N HIS A 284 17.73 11.22 13.58
CA HIS A 284 18.81 12.20 13.77
C HIS A 284 20.09 11.51 14.30
N PRO A 285 21.26 11.77 13.68
CA PRO A 285 22.53 11.15 14.11
C PRO A 285 22.90 11.49 15.54
N GLY A 286 23.32 10.48 16.29
CA GLY A 286 23.70 10.61 17.70
C GLY A 286 22.55 10.83 18.67
N SER A 287 21.30 10.71 18.22
CA SER A 287 20.12 10.87 19.07
C SER A 287 19.58 9.57 19.66
N LEU A 288 20.09 8.42 19.22
CA LEU A 288 19.62 7.12 19.70
C LEU A 288 19.88 6.95 21.20
N THR A 289 18.83 6.63 21.96
CA THR A 289 18.90 6.40 23.42
C THR A 289 18.96 4.91 23.77
N VAL A 290 18.92 4.03 22.77
CA VAL A 290 18.80 2.58 22.92
C VAL A 290 19.90 1.84 22.16
N LYS A 291 20.10 0.57 22.51
CA LYS A 291 21.05 -0.35 21.84
C LYS A 291 20.40 -1.71 21.58
N VAL A 292 20.99 -2.49 20.68
CA VAL A 292 20.55 -3.87 20.40
C VAL A 292 20.55 -4.69 21.69
N GLY A 293 19.45 -5.41 21.92
CA GLY A 293 19.20 -6.23 23.11
C GLY A 293 18.42 -5.52 24.21
N ASP A 294 18.22 -4.20 24.15
CA ASP A 294 17.40 -3.49 25.14
C ASP A 294 15.94 -3.93 25.06
N VAL A 295 15.33 -4.20 26.22
CA VAL A 295 13.92 -4.53 26.36
C VAL A 295 13.17 -3.27 26.78
N LEU A 296 12.24 -2.84 25.96
CA LEU A 296 11.55 -1.56 26.10
C LEU A 296 10.07 -1.75 26.44
N LYS A 297 9.49 -0.73 27.03
CA LYS A 297 8.05 -0.55 27.20
C LYS A 297 7.51 0.41 26.16
N ALA A 298 6.24 0.24 25.79
CA ALA A 298 5.52 1.22 24.99
C ALA A 298 5.69 2.63 25.55
N GLY A 299 5.95 3.62 24.70
CA GLY A 299 6.22 5.00 25.08
C GLY A 299 7.64 5.30 25.58
N ALA A 300 8.57 4.32 25.57
CA ALA A 300 9.99 4.60 25.83
C ALA A 300 10.59 5.46 24.71
N LEU A 301 11.41 6.45 25.07
CA LEU A 301 12.13 7.30 24.11
C LEU A 301 13.15 6.45 23.35
N LEU A 302 13.14 6.55 22.01
CA LEU A 302 14.07 5.84 21.12
C LEU A 302 15.15 6.75 20.56
N ALA A 303 14.74 7.89 20.02
CA ALA A 303 15.58 8.79 19.24
C ALA A 303 14.86 10.11 18.97
N LYS A 304 15.45 10.92 18.07
CA LYS A 304 14.83 12.12 17.49
C LYS A 304 14.68 11.99 15.98
N ILE A 305 13.69 12.67 15.42
CA ILE A 305 13.48 12.75 13.98
C ILE A 305 14.61 13.55 13.34
N GLY A 306 15.19 13.01 12.27
CA GLY A 306 16.21 13.61 11.43
C GLY A 306 15.81 13.66 9.96
N ASN A 307 16.82 13.58 9.08
CA ASN A 307 16.70 13.55 7.63
C ASN A 307 17.79 12.70 6.99
N THR A 308 18.16 11.58 7.61
CA THR A 308 19.24 10.72 7.15
C THR A 308 18.75 9.73 6.08
N GLY A 309 19.64 9.32 5.16
CA GLY A 309 19.27 8.42 4.05
C GLY A 309 18.50 9.11 2.93
N PRO A 310 17.76 8.39 2.07
CA PRO A 310 17.02 8.94 0.93
C PRO A 310 15.73 9.65 1.37
N SER A 311 15.90 10.75 2.10
CA SER A 311 14.84 11.61 2.61
C SER A 311 14.95 13.01 2.02
N LEU A 312 13.82 13.58 1.58
CA LEU A 312 13.75 14.92 0.99
C LEU A 312 13.52 16.05 2.00
N GLY A 313 13.16 15.70 3.23
CA GLY A 313 12.93 16.66 4.32
C GLY A 313 12.64 15.93 5.61
N PRO A 314 12.93 16.55 6.78
CA PRO A 314 12.72 15.93 8.07
C PRO A 314 11.31 15.39 8.27
N HIS A 315 11.21 14.08 8.51
CA HIS A 315 9.97 13.35 8.81
C HIS A 315 10.31 12.06 9.57
N LEU A 316 9.33 11.46 10.21
CA LEU A 316 9.45 10.11 10.71
C LEU A 316 8.89 9.13 9.68
N HIS A 317 9.74 8.27 9.14
CA HIS A 317 9.30 7.07 8.44
C HIS A 317 9.05 5.95 9.45
N PHE A 318 7.89 5.31 9.38
CA PHE A 318 7.51 4.22 10.26
C PHE A 318 6.74 3.14 9.53
N SER A 319 7.09 1.88 9.78
CA SER A 319 6.35 0.73 9.26
C SER A 319 6.32 -0.43 10.25
N ILE A 320 5.41 -1.38 10.01
CA ILE A 320 5.45 -2.71 10.65
C ILE A 320 5.59 -3.75 9.55
N ALA A 321 6.59 -4.63 9.70
CA ALA A 321 6.87 -5.69 8.75
C ALA A 321 7.10 -7.05 9.44
N ASP A 322 7.07 -8.14 8.67
CA ASP A 322 7.33 -9.49 9.16
C ASP A 322 8.82 -9.86 9.22
N LYS A 323 9.70 -8.94 8.78
CA LYS A 323 11.16 -9.02 8.82
C LYS A 323 11.76 -7.75 9.41
N PRO A 324 12.94 -7.82 10.05
CA PRO A 324 13.65 -6.65 10.55
C PRO A 324 14.45 -5.96 9.44
N ASP A 325 13.77 -5.53 8.38
CA ASP A 325 14.39 -4.98 7.18
C ASP A 325 13.41 -4.00 6.50
N PHE A 326 13.94 -2.90 5.92
CA PHE A 326 13.14 -1.88 5.22
C PHE A 326 12.63 -2.33 3.86
N VAL A 327 13.29 -3.28 3.23
CA VAL A 327 13.07 -3.62 1.82
C VAL A 327 12.64 -5.07 1.65
N VAL A 328 13.23 -5.98 2.45
CA VAL A 328 12.93 -7.41 2.41
C VAL A 328 11.96 -7.76 3.52
N GLY A 329 10.72 -7.99 3.16
CA GLY A 329 9.68 -8.36 4.11
C GLY A 329 8.31 -8.00 3.56
N ARG A 330 7.30 -8.41 4.28
CA ARG A 330 5.91 -8.07 3.99
C ARG A 330 5.42 -7.03 4.97
N SER A 331 4.87 -5.96 4.48
CA SER A 331 4.19 -4.96 5.31
C SER A 331 2.99 -5.59 6.02
N LEU A 332 2.83 -5.27 7.30
CA LEU A 332 1.73 -5.76 8.13
C LEU A 332 0.80 -4.60 8.50
N PRO A 333 -0.53 -4.78 8.38
CA PRO A 333 -1.49 -3.75 8.75
C PRO A 333 -1.48 -3.52 10.27
N PHE A 334 -1.50 -2.25 10.67
CA PHE A 334 -1.58 -1.83 12.05
C PHE A 334 -2.58 -0.69 12.22
N VAL A 335 -3.01 -0.47 13.46
CA VAL A 335 -3.88 0.64 13.85
C VAL A 335 -3.37 1.22 15.16
N PHE A 336 -3.59 2.52 15.35
CA PHE A 336 -3.34 3.13 16.65
C PHE A 336 -4.51 2.91 17.60
N ASP A 337 -4.19 2.70 18.87
CA ASP A 337 -5.19 2.52 19.93
C ASP A 337 -6.15 3.71 20.02
N SER A 338 -5.61 4.94 19.96
CA SER A 338 -6.39 6.16 19.95
C SER A 338 -5.58 7.39 19.52
N PHE A 339 -6.27 8.35 18.89
CA PHE A 339 -5.76 9.68 18.57
C PHE A 339 -6.92 10.65 18.32
N THR A 340 -6.62 11.96 18.26
CA THR A 340 -7.57 12.96 17.80
C THR A 340 -7.25 13.30 16.34
N SER A 341 -8.14 12.99 15.41
CA SER A 341 -8.08 13.54 14.05
C SER A 341 -8.58 14.98 14.11
N ILE A 342 -7.81 15.94 13.57
CA ILE A 342 -8.17 17.36 13.59
C ILE A 342 -8.54 17.91 12.22
N GLY A 343 -8.30 17.15 11.15
CA GLY A 343 -8.67 17.55 9.78
C GLY A 343 -7.92 16.75 8.72
N THR A 344 -8.08 17.19 7.47
CA THR A 344 -7.41 16.61 6.30
C THR A 344 -6.81 17.69 5.42
N VAL A 345 -5.72 17.37 4.73
CA VAL A 345 -5.05 18.24 3.74
C VAL A 345 -5.56 17.88 2.36
N ASP A 346 -5.86 18.90 1.56
CA ASP A 346 -6.03 18.79 0.13
C ASP A 346 -4.68 19.12 -0.52
N PHE A 347 -3.94 18.10 -0.93
CA PHE A 347 -2.64 18.25 -1.55
C PHE A 347 -2.72 18.92 -2.95
N ASP A 348 -3.80 18.67 -3.71
CA ASP A 348 -4.01 19.25 -5.03
C ASP A 348 -4.28 20.75 -4.97
N ALA A 349 -5.00 21.20 -3.95
CA ALA A 349 -5.28 22.61 -3.71
C ALA A 349 -4.12 23.35 -3.03
N SER A 350 -3.20 22.63 -2.38
CA SER A 350 -2.05 23.18 -1.66
C SER A 350 -1.01 23.73 -2.64
N LYS A 351 -0.28 24.79 -2.24
CA LYS A 351 0.73 25.44 -3.09
C LYS A 351 2.00 25.70 -2.31
N GLY A 352 3.10 25.12 -2.79
CA GLY A 352 4.40 25.27 -2.14
C GLY A 352 4.36 24.72 -0.72
N ASP A 353 4.69 25.54 0.26
CA ASP A 353 4.71 25.22 1.69
C ASP A 353 3.36 25.42 2.40
N HIS A 354 2.37 26.01 1.72
CA HIS A 354 1.07 26.34 2.33
C HIS A 354 0.03 25.26 2.04
N LEU A 355 -0.38 24.57 3.09
CA LEU A 355 -1.36 23.50 3.04
C LEU A 355 -2.78 24.06 3.11
N VAL A 356 -3.66 23.49 2.27
CA VAL A 356 -5.10 23.72 2.35
C VAL A 356 -5.69 22.64 3.24
N ILE A 357 -6.24 23.04 4.39
CA ILE A 357 -6.72 22.12 5.43
C ILE A 357 -8.23 22.25 5.56
N PHE A 358 -8.91 21.10 5.59
CA PHE A 358 -10.32 20.98 5.94
C PHE A 358 -10.44 20.50 7.39
N PRO A 359 -10.81 21.37 8.34
CA PRO A 359 -10.89 21.01 9.74
C PRO A 359 -12.03 20.01 9.99
N ASN A 360 -11.74 18.94 10.75
CA ASN A 360 -12.74 17.97 11.19
C ASN A 360 -12.24 17.25 12.45
N THR A 361 -12.51 17.84 13.61
CA THR A 361 -12.02 17.29 14.87
C THR A 361 -12.91 16.17 15.39
N ARG A 362 -12.30 14.98 15.59
CA ARG A 362 -12.99 13.82 16.17
C ARG A 362 -12.01 12.92 16.93
N GLN A 363 -12.50 12.22 17.93
CA GLN A 363 -11.76 11.13 18.57
C GLN A 363 -11.82 9.87 17.71
N VAL A 364 -10.69 9.27 17.48
CA VAL A 364 -10.53 8.05 16.68
C VAL A 364 -9.92 6.95 17.54
N ARG A 365 -10.40 5.73 17.38
CA ARG A 365 -9.90 4.55 18.10
C ARG A 365 -9.74 3.38 17.17
N SER A 366 -8.68 2.62 17.37
CA SER A 366 -8.38 1.39 16.61
C SER A 366 -8.48 1.61 15.09
N ALA A 367 -7.81 2.68 14.60
CA ALA A 367 -7.80 3.03 13.20
C ALA A 367 -6.39 3.42 12.73
N TYR A 368 -6.18 3.25 11.42
CA TYR A 368 -5.00 3.69 10.70
C TYR A 368 -5.23 5.14 10.21
N PRO A 369 -4.33 6.08 10.47
CA PRO A 369 -4.44 7.43 9.94
C PRO A 369 -4.09 7.44 8.45
N LEU A 370 -5.06 7.79 7.61
CA LEU A 370 -4.91 7.80 6.15
C LEU A 370 -4.05 8.98 5.68
N VAL A 371 -3.50 8.87 4.48
CA VAL A 371 -2.73 9.96 3.83
C VAL A 371 -3.54 11.26 3.81
N GLY A 372 -2.89 12.38 4.08
CA GLY A 372 -3.52 13.70 4.20
C GLY A 372 -4.22 13.96 5.52
N SER A 373 -4.43 12.97 6.39
CA SER A 373 -5.05 13.22 7.70
C SER A 373 -4.06 13.86 8.67
N ILE A 374 -4.59 14.70 9.57
CA ILE A 374 -3.81 15.43 10.58
C ILE A 374 -4.26 14.97 11.95
N GLN A 375 -3.32 14.63 12.83
CA GLN A 375 -3.59 14.07 14.15
C GLN A 375 -2.88 14.84 15.26
N ASP A 376 -3.54 14.80 16.42
CA ASP A 376 -2.93 15.08 17.72
C ASP A 376 -2.82 13.76 18.49
N TYR A 377 -1.63 13.47 19.01
CA TYR A 377 -1.33 12.26 19.77
C TYR A 377 -1.09 12.58 21.25
N PRO A 378 -1.55 11.71 22.17
CA PRO A 378 -1.42 11.92 23.61
C PRO A 378 0.02 11.89 24.14
#